data_9ef93f97834fadb234987f548c753a07
#
_entry.id   9ef93f97834fadb234987f548c753a07
#
_cell.length_a   1.000
_cell.length_b   1.000
_cell.length_c   1.000
_cell.angle_alpha   90.00
_cell.angle_beta   90.00
_cell.angle_gamma   90.00
#
_symmetry.space_group_name_H-M   'P 1'
#
loop_
_entity.id
_entity.type
_entity.pdbx_description
1 polymer ?
#
loop_
_entity_poly.entity_id
_entity_poly.type
_entity_poly.pdbx_seq_one_letter_code
_entity_poly.pdbx_strand_id
1 'polypeptide(L)'
;MPDILDMSNLSVQIYQSKGLLEDLYPYMEHDPEIRKEDYFENVFEAISLDGKLPYLTDGAAISTMLASEDIVAGNDGWTIQELEKVLDTYGANSINNLSGASFLKIMLQTDGSFIDWNLGKCSFDSPEFVKMLEFAGKIQESIQNGFGGMEMSESYAAAYETVLSVYHITRYRNYYNGNLRFLGLPGGGGEYHVIKPEVKVGISSSSPRKEGAWEFVRTLLTEEHQMSCMMLPIHKRAFDKVTQAAVDGKSVWTWIYEDGKATKEDVELTKQLLNSAAYVENDNQTLEELILEEAREYFSGARSALEAAERIQSRASLYINEQM
;
A
#
# COMPACT_ATOMS: atom_id res chain seq x y z
N MET A 1 28.86 2.31 -9.12
CA MET A 1 27.51 2.17 -8.55
C MET A 1 27.64 1.37 -7.26
N PRO A 2 26.87 1.61 -6.21
CA PRO A 2 26.91 0.76 -5.00
C PRO A 2 26.46 -0.67 -5.33
N ASP A 3 26.85 -1.65 -4.52
CA ASP A 3 26.47 -3.05 -4.74
C ASP A 3 25.00 -3.29 -4.31
N ILE A 4 24.55 -2.60 -3.27
CA ILE A 4 23.19 -2.69 -2.69
C ILE A 4 22.52 -1.33 -2.84
N LEU A 5 21.24 -1.35 -3.19
CA LEU A 5 20.42 -0.18 -3.42
C LEU A 5 19.23 -0.17 -2.45
N ASP A 6 19.09 0.90 -1.68
CA ASP A 6 17.85 1.21 -0.97
C ASP A 6 16.87 1.85 -1.98
N MET A 7 15.81 1.12 -2.28
CA MET A 7 14.79 1.50 -3.25
C MET A 7 13.59 2.20 -2.59
N SER A 8 13.63 2.50 -1.29
CA SER A 8 12.48 3.04 -0.55
C SER A 8 12.00 4.40 -1.08
N ASN A 9 12.91 5.21 -1.64
CA ASN A 9 12.61 6.51 -2.25
C ASN A 9 12.96 6.59 -3.74
N LEU A 10 13.13 5.44 -4.40
CA LEU A 10 13.48 5.35 -5.81
C LEU A 10 12.37 4.62 -6.57
N SER A 11 12.07 5.05 -7.79
CA SER A 11 11.12 4.35 -8.63
C SER A 11 11.68 3.01 -9.09
N VAL A 12 11.15 1.92 -8.52
CA VAL A 12 11.55 0.56 -8.88
C VAL A 12 11.32 0.29 -10.38
N GLN A 13 10.20 0.80 -10.93
CA GLN A 13 9.84 0.66 -12.33
C GLN A 13 10.92 1.27 -13.26
N ILE A 14 11.38 2.50 -12.95
CA ILE A 14 12.41 3.19 -13.74
C ILE A 14 13.74 2.43 -13.66
N TYR A 15 14.15 1.99 -12.47
CA TYR A 15 15.39 1.26 -12.29
C TYR A 15 15.33 -0.11 -12.97
N GLN A 16 14.20 -0.80 -12.90
CA GLN A 16 13.99 -2.10 -13.55
C GLN A 16 13.97 -1.95 -15.08
N SER A 17 13.26 -0.97 -15.63
CA SER A 17 13.21 -0.73 -17.10
C SER A 17 14.57 -0.42 -17.70
N LYS A 18 15.42 0.27 -16.93
CA LYS A 18 16.84 0.55 -17.32
C LYS A 18 17.79 -0.62 -17.07
N GLY A 19 17.31 -1.76 -16.57
CA GLY A 19 18.13 -2.93 -16.27
C GLY A 19 19.18 -2.70 -15.18
N LEU A 20 18.91 -1.80 -14.22
CA LEU A 20 19.83 -1.43 -13.14
C LEU A 20 19.72 -2.33 -11.90
N LEU A 21 18.65 -3.13 -11.81
CA LEU A 21 18.40 -4.07 -10.72
C LEU A 21 18.66 -5.51 -11.16
N GLU A 22 19.26 -6.28 -10.27
CA GLU A 22 19.44 -7.72 -10.42
C GLU A 22 18.13 -8.45 -10.15
N ASP A 23 17.89 -9.56 -10.85
CA ASP A 23 16.79 -10.46 -10.51
C ASP A 23 17.18 -11.34 -9.30
N LEU A 24 16.43 -11.25 -8.21
CA LEU A 24 16.75 -11.95 -6.96
C LEU A 24 16.13 -13.36 -6.89
N TYR A 25 15.23 -13.74 -7.79
CA TYR A 25 14.67 -15.10 -7.80
C TYR A 25 15.72 -16.21 -7.96
N PRO A 26 16.71 -16.11 -8.87
CA PRO A 26 17.75 -17.14 -8.98
C PRO A 26 18.57 -17.31 -7.70
N TYR A 27 18.80 -16.23 -6.95
CA TYR A 27 19.53 -16.30 -5.68
C TYR A 27 18.70 -17.03 -4.62
N MET A 28 17.40 -16.71 -4.50
CA MET A 28 16.50 -17.42 -3.58
C MET A 28 16.39 -18.91 -3.90
N GLU A 29 16.34 -19.27 -5.18
CA GLU A 29 16.21 -20.67 -5.62
C GLU A 29 17.46 -21.52 -5.34
N HIS A 30 18.63 -20.88 -5.34
CA HIS A 30 19.91 -21.57 -5.08
C HIS A 30 20.34 -21.53 -3.60
N ASP A 31 19.64 -20.73 -2.78
CA ASP A 31 19.95 -20.61 -1.35
C ASP A 31 19.33 -21.76 -0.54
N PRO A 32 20.15 -22.63 0.10
CA PRO A 32 19.65 -23.82 0.79
C PRO A 32 18.84 -23.49 2.06
N GLU A 33 18.93 -22.26 2.57
CA GLU A 33 18.25 -21.82 3.79
C GLU A 33 16.92 -21.09 3.50
N ILE A 34 16.66 -20.74 2.24
CA ILE A 34 15.45 -20.01 1.83
C ILE A 34 14.51 -20.94 1.07
N ARG A 35 13.30 -21.11 1.58
CA ARG A 35 12.24 -21.88 0.92
C ARG A 35 11.03 -20.98 0.74
N LYS A 36 10.56 -20.80 -0.48
CA LYS A 36 9.43 -19.92 -0.81
C LYS A 36 8.17 -20.23 0.01
N GLU A 37 7.91 -21.50 0.27
CA GLU A 37 6.78 -21.95 1.07
C GLU A 37 6.79 -21.50 2.53
N ASP A 38 7.95 -21.06 3.06
CA ASP A 38 8.05 -20.49 4.41
C ASP A 38 7.53 -19.04 4.48
N TYR A 39 7.20 -18.44 3.32
CA TYR A 39 6.77 -17.03 3.22
C TYR A 39 5.35 -16.92 2.66
N PHE A 40 4.75 -15.74 2.81
CA PHE A 40 3.55 -15.36 2.08
C PHE A 40 3.94 -15.05 0.63
N GLU A 41 3.81 -16.06 -0.25
CA GLU A 41 4.33 -16.03 -1.63
C GLU A 41 3.72 -14.93 -2.48
N ASN A 42 2.44 -14.58 -2.23
CA ASN A 42 1.76 -13.47 -2.87
C ASN A 42 2.49 -12.12 -2.70
N VAL A 43 3.27 -11.94 -1.63
CA VAL A 43 4.09 -10.73 -1.44
C VAL A 43 5.20 -10.68 -2.49
N PHE A 44 5.91 -11.79 -2.74
CA PHE A 44 6.93 -11.84 -3.80
C PHE A 44 6.32 -11.68 -5.18
N GLU A 45 5.13 -12.26 -5.42
CA GLU A 45 4.39 -12.11 -6.67
C GLU A 45 4.02 -10.63 -6.91
N ALA A 46 3.50 -9.95 -5.89
CA ALA A 46 3.08 -8.56 -5.98
C ALA A 46 4.24 -7.58 -6.21
N ILE A 47 5.42 -7.82 -5.61
CA ILE A 47 6.60 -6.96 -5.80
C ILE A 47 7.41 -7.30 -7.06
N SER A 48 7.04 -8.36 -7.78
CA SER A 48 7.69 -8.75 -9.02
C SER A 48 7.30 -7.85 -10.18
N LEU A 49 8.26 -7.54 -11.03
CA LEU A 49 8.05 -6.78 -12.27
C LEU A 49 8.58 -7.60 -13.47
N ASP A 50 7.74 -7.81 -14.45
CA ASP A 50 8.07 -8.58 -15.67
C ASP A 50 8.67 -9.97 -15.36
N GLY A 51 8.15 -10.63 -14.31
CA GLY A 51 8.58 -11.94 -13.85
C GLY A 51 9.92 -11.98 -13.12
N LYS A 52 10.48 -10.82 -12.75
CA LYS A 52 11.72 -10.67 -11.97
C LYS A 52 11.42 -10.12 -10.60
N LEU A 53 12.26 -10.45 -9.63
CA LEU A 53 12.21 -9.94 -8.26
C LEU A 53 13.27 -8.84 -8.08
N PRO A 54 12.89 -7.55 -8.20
CA PRO A 54 13.87 -6.45 -8.23
C PRO A 54 14.44 -6.08 -6.86
N TYR A 55 13.75 -6.44 -5.78
CA TYR A 55 14.16 -6.15 -4.39
C TYR A 55 13.53 -7.15 -3.42
N LEU A 56 14.06 -7.20 -2.21
CA LEU A 56 13.45 -7.88 -1.07
C LEU A 56 12.89 -6.87 -0.06
N THR A 57 11.93 -7.35 0.74
CA THR A 57 11.38 -6.68 1.92
C THR A 57 11.41 -7.62 3.11
N ASP A 58 11.47 -7.09 4.30
CA ASP A 58 11.47 -7.86 5.56
C ASP A 58 10.11 -7.89 6.23
N GLY A 59 9.21 -7.02 5.81
CA GLY A 59 7.86 -6.93 6.34
C GLY A 59 6.95 -6.17 5.39
N ALA A 60 5.66 -6.23 5.68
CA ALA A 60 4.64 -5.55 4.90
C ALA A 60 3.54 -4.97 5.78
N ALA A 61 3.05 -3.79 5.42
CA ALA A 61 1.74 -3.32 5.86
C ALA A 61 0.72 -3.55 4.74
N ILE A 62 -0.56 -3.52 5.08
CA ILE A 62 -1.65 -3.66 4.12
C ILE A 62 -2.48 -2.40 4.11
N SER A 63 -2.44 -1.66 3.01
CA SER A 63 -3.33 -0.53 2.78
C SER A 63 -4.67 -1.03 2.30
N THR A 64 -5.74 -0.59 2.97
CA THR A 64 -7.10 -1.07 2.74
C THR A 64 -8.13 -0.02 3.15
N MET A 65 -9.37 -0.21 2.73
CA MET A 65 -10.52 0.48 3.32
C MET A 65 -11.40 -0.52 4.05
N LEU A 66 -12.06 -0.02 5.08
CA LEU A 66 -12.99 -0.79 5.90
C LEU A 66 -14.26 0.02 6.19
N ALA A 67 -15.35 -0.67 6.47
CA ALA A 67 -16.61 -0.09 6.88
C ALA A 67 -17.43 -1.09 7.72
N SER A 68 -18.51 -0.59 8.37
CA SER A 68 -19.52 -1.46 8.97
C SER A 68 -20.20 -2.34 7.90
N GLU A 69 -20.47 -3.60 8.21
CA GLU A 69 -21.20 -4.50 7.31
C GLU A 69 -22.57 -3.94 6.87
N ASP A 70 -23.23 -3.18 7.75
CA ASP A 70 -24.53 -2.58 7.43
C ASP A 70 -24.46 -1.55 6.29
N ILE A 71 -23.28 -0.91 6.12
CA ILE A 71 -23.05 0.09 5.07
C ILE A 71 -22.73 -0.57 3.74
N VAL A 72 -22.03 -1.70 3.78
CA VAL A 72 -21.50 -2.36 2.59
C VAL A 72 -22.28 -3.58 2.15
N ALA A 73 -23.41 -3.86 2.79
CA ALA A 73 -24.23 -5.07 2.66
C ALA A 73 -24.17 -5.73 1.28
N GLY A 74 -23.41 -6.83 1.20
CA GLY A 74 -23.34 -7.69 0.01
C GLY A 74 -22.31 -7.27 -1.05
N ASN A 75 -21.49 -6.25 -0.82
CA ASN A 75 -20.41 -5.86 -1.73
C ASN A 75 -19.13 -6.60 -1.37
N ASP A 76 -18.44 -7.15 -2.38
CA ASP A 76 -17.15 -7.84 -2.22
C ASP A 76 -15.95 -6.94 -2.50
N GLY A 77 -16.13 -5.61 -2.47
CA GLY A 77 -15.10 -4.60 -2.70
C GLY A 77 -15.70 -3.21 -2.90
N TRP A 78 -14.87 -2.22 -3.11
CA TRP A 78 -15.28 -0.86 -3.40
C TRP A 78 -15.14 -0.51 -4.88
N THR A 79 -16.16 0.17 -5.40
CA THR A 79 -16.03 1.01 -6.59
C THR A 79 -16.08 2.49 -6.18
N ILE A 80 -15.59 3.38 -7.04
CA ILE A 80 -15.72 4.84 -6.82
C ILE A 80 -17.19 5.23 -6.65
N GLN A 81 -18.11 4.62 -7.43
CA GLN A 81 -19.54 4.89 -7.32
C GLN A 81 -20.14 4.46 -5.98
N GLU A 82 -19.65 3.41 -5.36
CA GLU A 82 -20.08 2.98 -4.02
C GLU A 82 -19.58 3.94 -2.94
N LEU A 83 -18.34 4.39 -3.04
CA LEU A 83 -17.81 5.44 -2.18
C LEU A 83 -18.56 6.77 -2.34
N GLU A 84 -18.95 7.15 -3.58
CA GLU A 84 -19.80 8.31 -3.81
C GLU A 84 -21.13 8.20 -3.07
N LYS A 85 -21.79 7.05 -3.11
CA LYS A 85 -23.02 6.81 -2.34
C LYS A 85 -22.81 6.96 -0.82
N VAL A 86 -21.66 6.52 -0.31
CA VAL A 86 -21.31 6.72 1.11
C VAL A 86 -21.19 8.21 1.42
N LEU A 87 -20.47 8.99 0.60
CA LEU A 87 -20.34 10.44 0.79
C LEU A 87 -21.70 11.15 0.66
N ASP A 88 -22.54 10.77 -0.30
CA ASP A 88 -23.86 11.34 -0.51
C ASP A 88 -24.83 11.04 0.67
N THR A 89 -24.69 9.85 1.28
CA THR A 89 -25.58 9.41 2.36
C THR A 89 -25.15 9.92 3.72
N TYR A 90 -23.84 9.90 4.01
CA TYR A 90 -23.28 10.16 5.33
C TYR A 90 -22.50 11.49 5.42
N GLY A 91 -22.26 12.15 4.28
CA GLY A 91 -21.57 13.44 4.19
C GLY A 91 -20.09 13.33 3.78
N ALA A 92 -19.55 14.46 3.35
CA ALA A 92 -18.20 14.56 2.77
C ALA A 92 -17.05 14.20 3.74
N ASN A 93 -17.31 14.19 5.05
CA ASN A 93 -16.36 13.84 6.12
C ASN A 93 -16.58 12.41 6.65
N SER A 94 -17.39 11.59 5.98
CA SER A 94 -17.80 10.28 6.51
C SER A 94 -16.75 9.18 6.36
N ILE A 95 -15.64 9.46 5.66
CA ILE A 95 -14.53 8.52 5.52
C ILE A 95 -13.35 9.00 6.36
N ASN A 96 -13.01 8.24 7.40
CA ASN A 96 -11.88 8.55 8.27
C ASN A 96 -10.54 8.35 7.56
N ASN A 97 -9.53 9.14 7.92
CA ASN A 97 -8.16 9.08 7.40
C ASN A 97 -8.06 9.28 5.87
N LEU A 98 -9.05 9.89 5.23
CA LEU A 98 -9.04 10.13 3.79
C LEU A 98 -9.36 11.59 3.48
N SER A 99 -8.48 12.23 2.71
CA SER A 99 -8.73 13.52 2.05
C SER A 99 -8.69 13.34 0.54
N GLY A 100 -9.19 14.31 -0.22
CA GLY A 100 -9.10 14.25 -1.69
C GLY A 100 -7.66 14.09 -2.20
N ALA A 101 -6.72 14.81 -1.59
CA ALA A 101 -5.30 14.69 -1.95
C ALA A 101 -4.71 13.32 -1.58
N SER A 102 -5.02 12.79 -0.39
CA SER A 102 -4.54 11.45 0.00
C SER A 102 -5.20 10.34 -0.83
N PHE A 103 -6.49 10.47 -1.15
CA PHE A 103 -7.16 9.55 -2.06
C PHE A 103 -6.48 9.52 -3.43
N LEU A 104 -6.25 10.68 -4.03
CA LEU A 104 -5.58 10.78 -5.33
C LEU A 104 -4.17 10.16 -5.28
N LYS A 105 -3.40 10.45 -4.24
CA LYS A 105 -2.07 9.85 -4.04
C LYS A 105 -2.14 8.32 -3.96
N ILE A 106 -3.03 7.78 -3.14
CA ILE A 106 -3.23 6.33 -2.98
C ILE A 106 -3.56 5.70 -4.33
N MET A 107 -4.48 6.29 -5.09
CA MET A 107 -4.85 5.77 -6.40
C MET A 107 -3.70 5.80 -7.40
N LEU A 108 -2.86 6.84 -7.39
CA LEU A 108 -1.66 6.93 -8.23
C LEU A 108 -0.61 5.87 -7.88
N GLN A 109 -0.48 5.54 -6.60
CA GLN A 109 0.47 4.53 -6.13
C GLN A 109 0.01 3.10 -6.40
N THR A 110 -1.28 2.89 -6.53
CA THR A 110 -1.89 1.55 -6.62
C THR A 110 -2.45 1.23 -8.00
N ASP A 111 -2.99 2.21 -8.71
CA ASP A 111 -3.52 2.04 -10.06
C ASP A 111 -2.50 2.50 -11.11
N GLY A 112 -1.75 1.55 -11.65
CA GLY A 112 -0.76 1.80 -12.71
C GLY A 112 -1.37 2.06 -14.09
N SER A 113 -2.69 2.06 -14.25
CA SER A 113 -3.37 2.12 -15.56
C SER A 113 -3.17 3.42 -16.32
N PHE A 114 -2.83 4.51 -15.62
CA PHE A 114 -2.60 5.83 -16.23
C PHE A 114 -1.21 6.03 -16.81
N ILE A 115 -0.26 5.09 -16.58
CA ILE A 115 1.12 5.21 -17.05
C ILE A 115 1.59 3.90 -17.66
N ASP A 116 2.02 3.97 -18.91
CA ASP A 116 2.75 2.90 -19.58
C ASP A 116 4.23 3.23 -19.59
N TRP A 117 4.96 2.71 -18.63
CA TRP A 117 6.41 2.92 -18.50
C TRP A 117 7.20 2.29 -19.65
N ASN A 118 6.68 1.23 -20.30
CA ASN A 118 7.36 0.59 -21.42
C ASN A 118 7.28 1.45 -22.69
N LEU A 119 6.17 2.16 -22.87
CA LEU A 119 5.96 3.07 -24.00
C LEU A 119 6.31 4.52 -23.69
N GLY A 120 6.59 4.87 -22.45
CA GLY A 120 6.82 6.25 -22.01
C GLY A 120 5.58 7.15 -22.18
N LYS A 121 4.39 6.61 -21.95
CA LYS A 121 3.11 7.33 -22.17
C LYS A 121 2.29 7.38 -20.90
N CYS A 122 1.45 8.42 -20.81
CA CYS A 122 0.43 8.54 -19.78
C CYS A 122 -0.91 9.01 -20.35
N SER A 123 -1.99 8.87 -19.57
CA SER A 123 -3.36 9.17 -19.93
C SER A 123 -4.12 9.90 -18.81
N PHE A 124 -3.47 10.91 -18.22
CA PHE A 124 -4.05 11.73 -17.16
C PHE A 124 -5.14 12.73 -17.64
N ASP A 125 -5.31 12.90 -18.95
CA ASP A 125 -6.41 13.65 -19.57
C ASP A 125 -7.60 12.77 -19.95
N SER A 126 -7.57 11.47 -19.60
CA SER A 126 -8.66 10.53 -19.87
C SER A 126 -9.92 10.87 -19.04
N PRO A 127 -11.13 10.54 -19.57
CA PRO A 127 -12.37 10.73 -18.82
C PRO A 127 -12.38 9.99 -17.47
N GLU A 128 -11.67 8.87 -17.37
CA GLU A 128 -11.52 8.06 -16.15
C GLU A 128 -10.73 8.82 -15.08
N PHE A 129 -9.62 9.44 -15.46
CA PHE A 129 -8.82 10.24 -14.53
C PHE A 129 -9.55 11.52 -14.12
N VAL A 130 -10.23 12.20 -15.04
CA VAL A 130 -11.05 13.37 -14.72
C VAL A 130 -12.13 13.03 -13.69
N LYS A 131 -12.84 11.90 -13.85
CA LYS A 131 -13.83 11.42 -12.86
C LYS A 131 -13.19 11.11 -11.50
N MET A 132 -12.02 10.50 -11.50
CA MET A 132 -11.28 10.23 -10.27
C MET A 132 -10.88 11.52 -9.55
N LEU A 133 -10.45 12.53 -10.30
CA LEU A 133 -10.12 13.86 -9.77
C LEU A 133 -11.37 14.59 -9.24
N GLU A 134 -12.51 14.49 -9.96
CA GLU A 134 -13.79 15.03 -9.51
C GLU A 134 -14.27 14.36 -8.21
N PHE A 135 -14.14 13.04 -8.11
CA PHE A 135 -14.46 12.32 -6.88
C PHE A 135 -13.54 12.74 -5.72
N ALA A 136 -12.23 12.85 -5.95
CA ALA A 136 -11.28 13.36 -4.96
C ALA A 136 -11.67 14.74 -4.44
N GLY A 137 -12.18 15.63 -5.31
CA GLY A 137 -12.65 16.95 -4.93
C GLY A 137 -13.92 16.96 -4.06
N LYS A 138 -14.67 15.86 -4.00
CA LYS A 138 -15.84 15.71 -3.09
C LYS A 138 -15.46 15.33 -1.67
N ILE A 139 -14.27 14.74 -1.47
CA ILE A 139 -13.79 14.32 -0.16
C ILE A 139 -13.21 15.53 0.55
N GLN A 140 -13.87 16.00 1.59
CA GLN A 140 -13.31 17.08 2.43
C GLN A 140 -12.18 16.52 3.28
N GLU A 141 -11.22 17.40 3.62
CA GLU A 141 -10.18 17.01 4.58
C GLU A 141 -10.81 16.60 5.90
N SER A 142 -10.79 15.30 6.18
CA SER A 142 -11.00 14.84 7.55
C SER A 142 -9.81 15.36 8.37
N ILE A 143 -10.09 15.93 9.54
CA ILE A 143 -9.03 16.38 10.44
C ILE A 143 -8.16 15.16 10.73
N GLN A 144 -6.95 15.14 10.14
CA GLN A 144 -5.95 14.14 10.47
C GLN A 144 -5.54 14.38 11.93
N ASN A 145 -6.17 13.70 12.85
CA ASN A 145 -5.65 13.57 14.19
C ASN A 145 -4.37 12.73 14.06
N GLY A 146 -3.22 13.37 14.27
CA GLY A 146 -1.90 12.81 14.02
C GLY A 146 -1.65 11.45 14.68
N PHE A 147 -0.55 10.81 14.30
CA PHE A 147 -0.05 9.56 14.87
C PHE A 147 -0.33 9.46 16.38
N GLY A 148 -1.24 8.58 16.81
CA GLY A 148 -1.51 8.28 18.21
C GLY A 148 -2.79 8.83 18.83
N GLY A 149 -3.56 9.66 18.13
CA GLY A 149 -4.81 10.24 18.65
C GLY A 149 -5.99 10.00 17.74
N MET A 150 -6.33 8.73 17.48
CA MET A 150 -7.59 8.41 16.82
C MET A 150 -8.72 8.44 17.88
N GLU A 151 -9.28 9.63 18.13
CA GLU A 151 -10.66 9.67 18.56
C GLU A 151 -11.50 9.22 17.35
N MET A 152 -11.79 7.93 17.31
CA MET A 152 -12.75 7.39 16.35
C MET A 152 -14.12 7.92 16.81
N SER A 153 -14.62 8.93 16.12
CA SER A 153 -15.98 9.40 16.35
C SER A 153 -16.96 8.35 15.80
N GLU A 154 -18.06 8.08 16.50
CA GLU A 154 -19.14 7.18 16.06
C GLU A 154 -19.79 7.59 14.71
N SER A 155 -19.27 8.64 14.07
CA SER A 155 -19.82 9.26 12.87
C SER A 155 -19.19 8.80 11.55
N TYR A 156 -18.13 7.98 11.57
CA TYR A 156 -17.49 7.55 10.32
C TYR A 156 -18.19 6.31 9.74
N ALA A 157 -18.59 6.43 8.49
CA ALA A 157 -19.19 5.35 7.71
C ALA A 157 -18.16 4.35 7.21
N ALA A 158 -16.96 4.85 6.86
CA ALA A 158 -15.83 4.07 6.39
C ALA A 158 -14.51 4.66 6.88
N ALA A 159 -13.41 3.92 6.73
CA ALA A 159 -12.06 4.39 7.02
C ALA A 159 -11.07 3.85 5.99
N TYR A 160 -10.07 4.67 5.64
CA TYR A 160 -8.83 4.20 5.04
C TYR A 160 -7.84 3.84 6.14
N GLU A 161 -7.17 2.72 6.01
CA GLU A 161 -6.20 2.26 7.00
C GLU A 161 -4.99 1.55 6.39
N THR A 162 -3.86 1.68 7.07
CA THR A 162 -2.66 0.90 6.82
C THR A 162 -2.44 -0.04 7.99
N VAL A 163 -2.76 -1.31 7.80
CA VAL A 163 -2.65 -2.36 8.82
C VAL A 163 -1.20 -2.78 8.96
N LEU A 164 -0.53 -2.30 10.01
CA LEU A 164 0.87 -2.59 10.34
C LEU A 164 1.02 -3.84 11.22
N SER A 165 -0.02 -4.18 11.99
CA SER A 165 0.01 -5.25 12.97
C SER A 165 -1.39 -5.77 13.27
N VAL A 166 -1.49 -6.92 13.94
CA VAL A 166 -2.75 -7.49 14.41
C VAL A 166 -3.54 -6.53 15.33
N TYR A 167 -2.88 -5.63 16.02
CA TYR A 167 -3.56 -4.67 16.89
C TYR A 167 -4.43 -3.65 16.14
N HIS A 168 -4.12 -3.33 14.88
CA HIS A 168 -5.00 -2.52 14.05
C HIS A 168 -6.33 -3.23 13.83
N ILE A 169 -6.30 -4.55 13.59
CA ILE A 169 -7.51 -5.36 13.47
C ILE A 169 -8.30 -5.38 14.78
N THR A 170 -7.62 -5.65 15.92
CA THR A 170 -8.23 -5.66 17.26
C THR A 170 -8.95 -4.34 17.54
N ARG A 171 -8.30 -3.21 17.24
CA ARG A 171 -8.83 -1.87 17.44
C ARG A 171 -10.10 -1.64 16.63
N TYR A 172 -10.08 -1.90 15.32
CA TYR A 172 -11.24 -1.71 14.48
C TYR A 172 -12.37 -2.66 14.81
N ARG A 173 -12.07 -3.93 15.12
CA ARG A 173 -13.09 -4.86 15.60
C ARG A 173 -13.76 -4.36 16.88
N ASN A 174 -12.99 -3.85 17.83
CA ASN A 174 -13.56 -3.26 19.07
C ASN A 174 -14.41 -2.03 18.76
N TYR A 175 -13.95 -1.14 17.90
CA TYR A 175 -14.66 0.07 17.51
C TYR A 175 -16.00 -0.24 16.82
N TYR A 176 -16.03 -1.16 15.86
CA TYR A 176 -17.25 -1.54 15.15
C TYR A 176 -18.05 -2.65 15.87
N ASN A 177 -17.72 -3.00 17.13
CA ASN A 177 -18.35 -4.09 17.88
C ASN A 177 -18.39 -5.43 17.11
N GLY A 178 -17.37 -5.74 16.35
CA GLY A 178 -17.27 -6.93 15.50
C GLY A 178 -17.98 -6.82 14.14
N ASN A 179 -18.76 -5.77 13.91
CA ASN A 179 -19.53 -5.58 12.68
C ASN A 179 -18.73 -4.76 11.65
N LEU A 180 -17.66 -5.33 11.10
CA LEU A 180 -16.82 -4.67 10.10
C LEU A 180 -16.38 -5.61 8.99
N ARG A 181 -16.11 -5.02 7.83
CA ARG A 181 -15.45 -5.67 6.69
C ARG A 181 -14.29 -4.82 6.17
N PHE A 182 -13.22 -5.50 5.77
CA PHE A 182 -12.13 -4.94 5.00
C PHE A 182 -12.42 -5.20 3.52
N LEU A 183 -12.54 -4.15 2.75
CA LEU A 183 -13.04 -4.20 1.36
C LEU A 183 -11.94 -3.86 0.35
N GLY A 184 -10.76 -3.48 0.84
CA GLY A 184 -9.70 -2.99 -0.03
C GLY A 184 -9.92 -1.55 -0.51
N LEU A 185 -9.10 -1.09 -1.43
CA LEU A 185 -9.21 0.21 -2.08
C LEU A 185 -10.22 0.15 -3.25
N PRO A 186 -10.78 1.27 -3.70
CA PRO A 186 -11.67 1.28 -4.85
C PRO A 186 -10.88 0.97 -6.13
N GLY A 187 -11.24 -0.09 -6.82
CA GLY A 187 -10.59 -0.54 -8.06
C GLY A 187 -11.19 -1.85 -8.56
N GLY A 188 -10.76 -2.33 -9.68
CA GLY A 188 -10.88 -3.63 -10.32
C GLY A 188 -12.01 -4.63 -10.04
N GLY A 189 -13.01 -4.30 -9.23
CA GLY A 189 -14.22 -5.16 -9.04
C GLY A 189 -14.08 -6.28 -8.01
N GLY A 190 -13.21 -6.13 -7.02
CA GLY A 190 -13.03 -7.07 -5.91
C GLY A 190 -12.28 -6.45 -4.75
N GLU A 191 -11.90 -7.25 -3.76
CA GLU A 191 -11.07 -6.81 -2.65
C GLU A 191 -9.69 -6.39 -3.16
N TYR A 192 -9.40 -5.08 -3.12
CA TYR A 192 -8.17 -4.49 -3.62
C TYR A 192 -7.27 -4.08 -2.44
N HIS A 193 -6.63 -5.08 -1.83
CA HIS A 193 -5.67 -4.85 -0.74
C HIS A 193 -4.27 -4.64 -1.29
N VAL A 194 -3.57 -3.62 -0.79
CA VAL A 194 -2.28 -3.19 -1.32
C VAL A 194 -1.17 -3.40 -0.30
N ILE A 195 -0.12 -4.08 -0.72
CA ILE A 195 1.09 -4.31 0.05
C ILE A 195 1.92 -3.02 0.06
N LYS A 196 2.26 -2.56 1.25
CA LYS A 196 3.25 -1.53 1.50
C LYS A 196 4.49 -2.19 2.10
N PRO A 197 5.58 -2.38 1.32
CA PRO A 197 6.81 -2.97 1.84
C PRO A 197 7.42 -2.11 2.96
N GLU A 198 7.97 -2.74 4.01
CA GLU A 198 8.65 -2.01 5.09
C GLU A 198 9.95 -1.40 4.60
N VAL A 199 10.77 -2.22 3.96
CA VAL A 199 11.99 -1.79 3.25
C VAL A 199 11.96 -2.31 1.82
N LYS A 200 12.75 -1.70 0.94
CA LYS A 200 12.93 -2.14 -0.44
C LYS A 200 14.43 -2.18 -0.73
N VAL A 201 15.04 -3.37 -0.67
CA VAL A 201 16.49 -3.52 -0.84
C VAL A 201 16.80 -4.38 -2.06
N GLY A 202 17.41 -3.77 -3.07
CA GLY A 202 17.82 -4.43 -4.31
C GLY A 202 19.34 -4.57 -4.43
N ILE A 203 19.77 -5.38 -5.41
CA ILE A 203 21.18 -5.55 -5.80
C ILE A 203 21.38 -4.85 -7.14
N SER A 204 22.47 -4.09 -7.27
CA SER A 204 22.82 -3.44 -8.53
C SER A 204 23.22 -4.51 -9.57
N SER A 205 22.63 -4.46 -10.77
CA SER A 205 22.99 -5.34 -11.87
C SER A 205 24.47 -5.20 -12.30
N SER A 206 25.07 -4.04 -12.08
CA SER A 206 26.47 -3.76 -12.37
C SER A 206 27.46 -4.10 -11.25
N SER A 207 26.99 -4.65 -10.13
CA SER A 207 27.87 -5.03 -9.02
C SER A 207 28.82 -6.16 -9.43
N PRO A 208 30.11 -6.03 -9.18
CA PRO A 208 31.06 -7.12 -9.32
C PRO A 208 31.07 -8.09 -8.13
N ARG A 209 30.28 -7.82 -7.06
CA ARG A 209 30.24 -8.57 -5.80
C ARG A 209 28.82 -9.04 -5.46
N LYS A 210 28.08 -9.51 -6.45
CA LYS A 210 26.68 -9.88 -6.32
C LYS A 210 26.42 -10.93 -5.23
N GLU A 211 27.28 -11.96 -5.14
CA GLU A 211 27.18 -12.98 -4.11
C GLU A 211 27.33 -12.39 -2.68
N GLY A 212 28.31 -11.48 -2.49
CA GLY A 212 28.47 -10.80 -1.21
C GLY A 212 27.32 -9.85 -0.88
N ALA A 213 26.71 -9.23 -1.90
CA ALA A 213 25.50 -8.42 -1.73
C ALA A 213 24.31 -9.29 -1.34
N TRP A 214 24.18 -10.49 -1.95
CA TRP A 214 23.13 -11.45 -1.62
C TRP A 214 23.23 -11.91 -0.16
N GLU A 215 24.42 -12.24 0.36
CA GLU A 215 24.65 -12.64 1.75
C GLU A 215 24.12 -11.59 2.76
N PHE A 216 24.15 -10.31 2.39
CA PHE A 216 23.53 -9.25 3.19
C PHE A 216 22.02 -9.19 2.98
N VAL A 217 21.55 -9.12 1.73
CA VAL A 217 20.14 -8.89 1.42
C VAL A 217 19.27 -10.07 1.90
N ARG A 218 19.77 -11.31 1.83
CA ARG A 218 19.07 -12.50 2.33
C ARG A 218 18.77 -12.46 3.83
N THR A 219 19.52 -11.68 4.62
CA THR A 219 19.24 -11.55 6.06
C THR A 219 17.88 -10.96 6.37
N LEU A 220 17.32 -10.17 5.48
CA LEU A 220 15.95 -9.61 5.57
C LEU A 220 14.89 -10.71 5.61
N LEU A 221 15.18 -11.88 5.06
CA LEU A 221 14.26 -13.01 4.99
C LEU A 221 14.35 -13.95 6.21
N THR A 222 15.31 -13.75 7.11
CA THR A 222 15.45 -14.64 8.27
C THR A 222 14.30 -14.45 9.26
N GLU A 223 13.87 -15.54 9.88
CA GLU A 223 12.82 -15.51 10.91
C GLU A 223 13.19 -14.56 12.07
N GLU A 224 14.45 -14.58 12.51
CA GLU A 224 14.95 -13.73 13.61
C GLU A 224 14.83 -12.24 13.27
N HIS A 225 15.27 -11.85 12.05
CA HIS A 225 15.16 -10.47 11.60
C HIS A 225 13.71 -10.01 11.54
N GLN A 226 12.85 -10.79 10.90
CA GLN A 226 11.43 -10.42 10.70
C GLN A 226 10.61 -10.39 12.00
N MET A 227 11.02 -11.10 13.05
CA MET A 227 10.42 -10.94 14.37
C MET A 227 10.70 -9.58 15.02
N SER A 228 11.70 -8.84 14.56
CA SER A 228 12.06 -7.49 15.05
C SER A 228 11.49 -6.35 14.19
N CYS A 229 10.84 -6.64 13.07
CA CYS A 229 10.27 -5.66 12.17
C CYS A 229 9.07 -4.93 12.76
N MET A 230 8.81 -3.71 12.31
CA MET A 230 7.70 -2.89 12.80
C MET A 230 6.37 -3.23 12.10
N MET A 231 6.43 -3.84 10.92
CA MET A 231 5.25 -4.25 10.13
C MET A 231 5.01 -5.75 10.26
N LEU A 232 4.02 -6.25 9.54
CA LEU A 232 3.68 -7.68 9.52
C LEU A 232 4.83 -8.48 8.88
N PRO A 233 5.40 -9.48 9.58
CA PRO A 233 6.38 -10.37 8.97
C PRO A 233 5.82 -11.09 7.75
N ILE A 234 6.60 -11.19 6.68
CA ILE A 234 6.23 -12.00 5.51
C ILE A 234 6.70 -13.46 5.63
N HIS A 235 7.57 -13.79 6.59
CA HIS A 235 7.94 -15.15 6.97
C HIS A 235 6.84 -15.75 7.88
N LYS A 236 6.17 -16.81 7.46
CA LYS A 236 5.00 -17.40 8.15
C LYS A 236 5.26 -17.74 9.62
N ARG A 237 6.42 -18.34 9.95
CA ARG A 237 6.75 -18.65 11.35
C ARG A 237 7.01 -17.41 12.21
N ALA A 238 7.62 -16.38 11.65
CA ALA A 238 7.79 -15.09 12.34
C ALA A 238 6.42 -14.45 12.60
N PHE A 239 5.54 -14.41 11.59
CA PHE A 239 4.17 -13.95 11.71
C PHE A 239 3.40 -14.69 12.82
N ASP A 240 3.43 -16.03 12.83
CA ASP A 240 2.73 -16.83 13.83
C ASP A 240 3.26 -16.54 15.26
N LYS A 241 4.57 -16.34 15.44
CA LYS A 241 5.17 -16.01 16.75
C LYS A 241 4.79 -14.61 17.22
N VAL A 242 4.89 -13.61 16.35
CA VAL A 242 4.56 -12.21 16.67
C VAL A 242 3.08 -12.07 17.03
N THR A 243 2.19 -12.68 16.23
CA THR A 243 0.75 -12.62 16.47
C THR A 243 0.33 -13.45 17.70
N GLN A 244 0.96 -14.61 17.95
CA GLN A 244 0.72 -15.37 19.18
C GLN A 244 1.15 -14.57 20.43
N ALA A 245 2.26 -13.85 20.37
CA ALA A 245 2.69 -12.98 21.47
C ALA A 245 1.66 -11.86 21.74
N ALA A 246 0.99 -11.34 20.70
CA ALA A 246 -0.08 -10.37 20.85
C ALA A 246 -1.32 -10.97 21.52
N VAL A 247 -1.70 -12.21 21.16
CA VAL A 247 -2.81 -12.96 21.80
C VAL A 247 -2.49 -13.24 23.28
N ASP A 248 -1.26 -13.58 23.61
CA ASP A 248 -0.81 -13.83 25.00
C ASP A 248 -0.70 -12.52 25.82
N GLY A 249 -0.75 -11.36 25.18
CA GLY A 249 -0.48 -10.06 25.81
C GLY A 249 0.98 -9.87 26.20
N LYS A 250 1.90 -10.45 25.43
CA LYS A 250 3.35 -10.42 25.64
C LYS A 250 4.09 -9.68 24.52
N SER A 251 3.35 -9.00 23.63
CA SER A 251 3.96 -8.28 22.52
C SER A 251 4.87 -7.16 23.02
N VAL A 252 6.03 -7.02 22.38
CA VAL A 252 6.96 -5.91 22.64
C VAL A 252 6.39 -4.54 22.25
N TRP A 253 5.33 -4.53 21.46
CA TRP A 253 4.65 -3.32 20.94
C TRP A 253 3.45 -2.87 21.79
N THR A 254 3.28 -3.37 23.02
CA THR A 254 2.17 -3.04 23.92
C THR A 254 2.08 -1.56 24.27
N TRP A 255 3.19 -0.81 24.13
CA TRP A 255 3.22 0.64 24.38
C TRP A 255 2.53 1.49 23.31
N ILE A 256 2.21 0.90 22.14
CA ILE A 256 1.55 1.59 21.03
C ILE A 256 0.03 1.43 21.08
N TYR A 257 -0.46 0.35 21.70
CA TYR A 257 -1.87 -0.04 21.61
C TYR A 257 -2.46 -0.32 22.98
N GLU A 258 -3.35 0.56 23.43
CA GLU A 258 -4.14 0.39 24.67
C GLU A 258 -5.39 -0.48 24.47
N ASP A 259 -5.64 -0.98 23.25
CA ASP A 259 -6.88 -1.66 22.85
C ASP A 259 -7.04 -3.10 23.37
N GLY A 260 -6.12 -3.54 24.23
CA GLY A 260 -6.18 -4.85 24.84
C GLY A 260 -5.43 -5.93 24.06
N LYS A 261 -5.73 -7.19 24.37
CA LYS A 261 -5.11 -8.35 23.72
C LYS A 261 -5.79 -8.65 22.39
N ALA A 262 -4.99 -9.02 21.40
CA ALA A 262 -5.51 -9.60 20.17
C ALA A 262 -6.23 -10.94 20.45
N THR A 263 -7.20 -11.26 19.64
CA THR A 263 -7.86 -12.58 19.65
C THR A 263 -7.32 -13.47 18.52
N LYS A 264 -7.63 -14.74 18.57
CA LYS A 264 -7.30 -15.67 17.46
C LYS A 264 -8.02 -15.29 16.18
N GLU A 265 -9.22 -14.71 16.29
CA GLU A 265 -10.00 -14.22 15.16
C GLU A 265 -9.31 -13.02 14.50
N ASP A 266 -8.75 -12.09 15.30
CA ASP A 266 -7.97 -10.98 14.77
C ASP A 266 -6.73 -11.46 14.01
N VAL A 267 -6.05 -12.49 14.52
CA VAL A 267 -4.90 -13.10 13.85
C VAL A 267 -5.30 -13.71 12.51
N GLU A 268 -6.39 -14.48 12.50
CA GLU A 268 -6.87 -15.11 11.26
C GLU A 268 -7.28 -14.06 10.22
N LEU A 269 -7.99 -13.01 10.63
CA LEU A 269 -8.36 -11.91 9.73
C LEU A 269 -7.12 -11.17 9.21
N THR A 270 -6.12 -10.91 10.06
CA THR A 270 -4.84 -10.31 9.63
C THR A 270 -4.16 -11.18 8.57
N LYS A 271 -4.15 -12.51 8.79
CA LYS A 271 -3.56 -13.47 7.86
C LYS A 271 -4.32 -13.53 6.53
N GLN A 272 -5.65 -13.47 6.57
CA GLN A 272 -6.49 -13.40 5.38
C GLN A 272 -6.19 -12.13 4.57
N LEU A 273 -6.12 -10.97 5.22
CA LEU A 273 -5.78 -9.71 4.55
C LEU A 273 -4.40 -9.77 3.90
N LEU A 274 -3.39 -10.31 4.59
CA LEU A 274 -2.04 -10.43 4.03
C LEU A 274 -2.03 -11.38 2.83
N ASN A 275 -2.75 -12.50 2.89
CA ASN A 275 -2.84 -13.47 1.78
C ASN A 275 -3.64 -12.94 0.57
N SER A 276 -4.64 -12.08 0.79
CA SER A 276 -5.47 -11.53 -0.30
C SER A 276 -4.82 -10.32 -0.99
N ALA A 277 -3.78 -9.73 -0.38
CA ALA A 277 -3.11 -8.58 -0.97
C ALA A 277 -2.28 -9.01 -2.20
N ALA A 278 -2.64 -8.46 -3.37
CA ALA A 278 -2.07 -8.84 -4.66
C ALA A 278 -1.38 -7.67 -5.40
N TYR A 279 -1.43 -6.49 -4.83
CA TYR A 279 -0.88 -5.27 -5.43
C TYR A 279 0.17 -4.68 -4.50
N VAL A 280 1.09 -3.90 -5.05
CA VAL A 280 2.14 -3.22 -4.28
C VAL A 280 2.06 -1.72 -4.48
N GLU A 281 2.30 -0.98 -3.41
CA GLU A 281 2.44 0.48 -3.47
C GLU A 281 3.66 0.86 -4.31
N ASN A 282 3.43 1.63 -5.36
CA ASN A 282 4.47 2.13 -6.25
C ASN A 282 4.74 3.60 -5.94
N ASP A 283 5.94 3.89 -5.44
CA ASP A 283 6.36 5.25 -5.12
C ASP A 283 7.04 5.91 -6.33
N ASN A 284 6.49 7.02 -6.77
CA ASN A 284 7.19 7.95 -7.64
C ASN A 284 6.92 9.37 -7.13
N GLN A 285 7.62 9.73 -6.06
CA GLN A 285 7.39 10.97 -5.32
C GLN A 285 7.37 12.20 -6.23
N THR A 286 8.30 12.30 -7.19
CA THR A 286 8.37 13.44 -8.09
C THR A 286 7.11 13.57 -8.96
N LEU A 287 6.63 12.46 -9.51
CA LEU A 287 5.42 12.45 -10.32
C LEU A 287 4.18 12.72 -9.46
N GLU A 288 4.10 12.13 -8.28
CA GLU A 288 3.01 12.35 -7.33
C GLU A 288 2.91 13.83 -6.92
N GLU A 289 4.04 14.45 -6.54
CA GLU A 289 4.08 15.88 -6.19
C GLU A 289 3.62 16.78 -7.34
N LEU A 290 4.07 16.46 -8.56
CA LEU A 290 3.66 17.17 -9.77
C LEU A 290 2.14 17.09 -10.00
N ILE A 291 1.56 15.90 -9.85
CA ILE A 291 0.12 15.68 -10.02
C ILE A 291 -0.67 16.39 -8.91
N LEU A 292 -0.24 16.22 -7.65
CA LEU A 292 -0.91 16.84 -6.51
C LEU A 292 -0.84 18.37 -6.53
N GLU A 293 0.22 18.97 -7.09
CA GLU A 293 0.32 20.40 -7.27
C GLU A 293 -0.82 20.95 -8.16
N GLU A 294 -1.05 20.35 -9.32
CA GLU A 294 -2.12 20.77 -10.23
C GLU A 294 -3.51 20.39 -9.67
N ALA A 295 -3.64 19.25 -8.97
CA ALA A 295 -4.88 18.85 -8.34
C ALA A 295 -5.33 19.83 -7.23
N ARG A 296 -4.40 20.43 -6.48
CA ARG A 296 -4.72 21.45 -5.47
C ARG A 296 -5.35 22.70 -6.08
N GLU A 297 -4.97 23.07 -7.30
CA GLU A 297 -5.61 24.19 -8.03
C GLU A 297 -7.08 23.90 -8.35
N TYR A 298 -7.40 22.62 -8.66
CA TYR A 298 -8.78 22.17 -8.79
C TYR A 298 -9.51 22.16 -7.43
N PHE A 299 -8.91 21.59 -6.40
CA PHE A 299 -9.53 21.51 -5.06
C PHE A 299 -9.81 22.90 -4.46
N SER A 300 -8.98 23.89 -4.79
CA SER A 300 -9.19 25.29 -4.38
C SER A 300 -10.26 26.03 -5.21
N GLY A 301 -10.78 25.41 -6.27
CA GLY A 301 -11.73 26.04 -7.22
C GLY A 301 -11.08 27.00 -8.22
N ALA A 302 -9.75 27.06 -8.29
CA ALA A 302 -9.03 27.93 -9.22
C ALA A 302 -9.11 27.42 -10.68
N ARG A 303 -9.35 26.11 -10.88
CA ARG A 303 -9.50 25.44 -12.17
C ARG A 303 -10.61 24.41 -12.15
N SER A 304 -11.11 24.06 -13.33
CA SER A 304 -11.96 22.88 -13.51
C SER A 304 -11.12 21.59 -13.44
N ALA A 305 -11.79 20.46 -13.18
CA ALA A 305 -11.12 19.13 -13.16
C ALA A 305 -10.46 18.83 -14.52
N LEU A 306 -11.12 19.15 -15.62
CA LEU A 306 -10.59 18.95 -16.97
C LEU A 306 -9.32 19.77 -17.21
N GLU A 307 -9.33 21.08 -16.89
CA GLU A 307 -8.14 21.93 -17.03
C GLU A 307 -6.97 21.45 -16.18
N ALA A 308 -7.24 20.99 -14.95
CA ALA A 308 -6.20 20.40 -14.10
C ALA A 308 -5.65 19.11 -14.71
N ALA A 309 -6.53 18.22 -15.20
CA ALA A 309 -6.15 16.96 -15.84
C ALA A 309 -5.28 17.17 -17.09
N GLU A 310 -5.63 18.12 -17.97
CA GLU A 310 -4.84 18.49 -19.17
C GLU A 310 -3.44 19.01 -18.79
N ARG A 311 -3.32 19.79 -17.72
CA ARG A 311 -2.03 20.27 -17.22
C ARG A 311 -1.20 19.15 -16.61
N ILE A 312 -1.84 18.27 -15.82
CA ILE A 312 -1.20 17.06 -15.28
C ILE A 312 -0.67 16.22 -16.45
N GLN A 313 -1.49 15.96 -17.47
CA GLN A 313 -1.09 15.22 -18.66
C GLN A 313 0.16 15.82 -19.32
N SER A 314 0.16 17.14 -19.54
CA SER A 314 1.29 17.81 -20.18
C SER A 314 2.59 17.70 -19.36
N ARG A 315 2.51 17.95 -18.05
CA ARG A 315 3.68 17.92 -17.16
C ARG A 315 4.17 16.49 -16.94
N ALA A 316 3.26 15.53 -16.71
CA ALA A 316 3.60 14.12 -16.53
C ALA A 316 4.22 13.52 -17.79
N SER A 317 3.71 13.84 -18.97
CA SER A 317 4.29 13.39 -20.25
C SER A 317 5.73 13.86 -20.41
N LEU A 318 6.04 15.11 -20.05
CA LEU A 318 7.40 15.64 -20.08
C LEU A 318 8.31 14.86 -19.11
N TYR A 319 7.88 14.73 -17.86
CA TYR A 319 8.63 14.00 -16.84
C TYR A 319 8.91 12.54 -17.25
N ILE A 320 7.88 11.81 -17.71
CA ILE A 320 8.01 10.41 -18.11
C ILE A 320 8.99 10.26 -19.27
N ASN A 321 8.92 11.15 -20.28
CA ASN A 321 9.87 11.14 -21.42
C ASN A 321 11.32 11.40 -21.00
N GLU A 322 11.55 12.18 -19.95
CA GLU A 322 12.90 12.43 -19.40
C GLU A 322 13.46 11.21 -18.65
N GLN A 323 12.58 10.29 -18.20
CA GLN A 323 12.98 9.07 -17.49
C GLN A 323 13.27 7.89 -18.44
N MET A 324 12.84 7.97 -19.70
CA MET A 324 13.13 6.93 -20.72
C MET A 324 14.55 7.06 -21.27
#